data_5d23722eeb1169d49223877e6566467f
#
_entry.id   5d23722eeb1169d49223877e6566467f
#
_cell.length_a   1.000
_cell.length_b   1.000
_cell.length_c   1.000
_cell.angle_alpha   90.00
_cell.angle_beta   90.00
_cell.angle_gamma   90.00
#
_symmetry.space_group_name_H-M   'P 1'
#
loop_
_entity.id
_entity.type
_entity.pdbx_description
1 polymer ?
#
loop_
_entity_poly.entity_id
_entity_poly.type
_entity_poly.pdbx_seq_one_letter_code
_entity_poly.pdbx_strand_id
1 'polypeptide(L)'
;MKSYLKFLLLSLCILTLASCSGEKTTQSAASTEQNKKEIIIGTTVGDFADMVRDQVKPELEKQGYRVQLLEFTDYVRPNLALADKSIDINIFQHKPYLDDFAQSRHLDIMPAFQVPTGPLGIYAGRMHELSAVKEGSSVSVPNDPSNLARALVMLDKLGWITLKTDINPLKASLADIAGNNKNIKLVPLEAAQLPRSRHDVDFAVINGNFATSSGLKFTSALYLEPGYTYVNWSAIRTADKDSQWVKDITAAYNSAAFKQYAFKRFAGYKYPESWGIQATQPASAPAK
;
A
#
# COMPACT_ATOMS: atom_id res chain seq x y z
N MET A 1 53.96 -19.71 -60.40
CA MET A 1 55.03 -18.85 -61.01
C MET A 1 55.29 -17.70 -60.04
N LYS A 2 56.51 -17.67 -59.60
CA LYS A 2 57.34 -16.50 -59.24
C LYS A 2 56.84 -15.65 -58.10
N SER A 3 57.38 -15.58 -56.94
CA SER A 3 58.83 -15.44 -56.61
C SER A 3 59.05 -14.11 -55.87
N TYR A 4 59.60 -14.23 -54.63
CA TYR A 4 60.64 -13.38 -53.99
C TYR A 4 60.22 -11.94 -53.57
N LEU A 5 60.71 -11.30 -52.53
CA LEU A 5 61.92 -11.41 -51.78
C LEU A 5 61.89 -10.47 -50.57
N LYS A 6 62.34 -10.95 -49.44
CA LYS A 6 63.08 -10.32 -48.36
C LYS A 6 63.26 -8.77 -48.39
N PHE A 7 63.06 -8.11 -47.26
CA PHE A 7 64.19 -7.41 -46.62
C PHE A 7 63.92 -7.25 -45.10
N LEU A 8 64.90 -7.66 -44.42
CA LEU A 8 65.18 -7.60 -42.99
C LEU A 8 65.66 -6.19 -42.66
N LEU A 9 65.09 -5.51 -41.68
CA LEU A 9 65.77 -4.43 -40.97
C LEU A 9 65.41 -4.45 -39.50
N LEU A 10 66.41 -4.88 -38.78
CA LEU A 10 66.63 -4.87 -37.35
C LEU A 10 66.75 -3.41 -36.89
N SER A 11 65.87 -2.97 -35.96
CA SER A 11 66.16 -1.79 -35.15
C SER A 11 65.67 -2.04 -33.70
N LEU A 12 66.70 -2.17 -32.90
CA LEU A 12 66.76 -2.29 -31.48
C LEU A 12 66.40 -0.93 -30.86
N CYS A 13 65.31 -0.82 -30.11
CA CYS A 13 65.03 0.30 -29.16
C CYS A 13 64.39 -0.16 -27.87
N ILE A 14 65.23 -0.37 -26.89
CA ILE A 14 65.17 0.04 -25.47
C ILE A 14 63.84 -0.07 -24.78
N LEU A 15 63.81 -1.03 -23.81
CA LEU A 15 62.87 -1.12 -22.71
C LEU A 15 62.87 0.17 -21.89
N THR A 16 61.70 0.79 -21.76
CA THR A 16 61.37 1.60 -20.59
C THR A 16 60.15 0.96 -19.93
N LEU A 17 60.35 0.27 -18.82
CA LEU A 17 59.36 -0.15 -17.88
C LEU A 17 58.80 1.10 -17.18
N ALA A 18 57.67 1.64 -17.66
CA ALA A 18 56.86 2.54 -16.90
C ALA A 18 55.80 1.70 -16.21
N SER A 19 56.05 1.36 -14.94
CA SER A 19 55.07 0.82 -13.99
C SER A 19 54.00 1.88 -13.76
N CYS A 20 52.88 1.83 -14.50
CA CYS A 20 51.66 2.51 -14.10
C CYS A 20 50.91 1.59 -13.15
N SER A 21 51.14 1.83 -11.87
CA SER A 21 50.24 1.41 -10.79
C SER A 21 48.85 1.99 -11.10
N GLY A 22 48.03 1.20 -11.79
CA GLY A 22 46.62 1.52 -11.99
C GLY A 22 45.90 1.33 -10.67
N GLU A 23 45.77 2.41 -9.91
CA GLU A 23 44.72 2.52 -8.89
C GLU A 23 43.40 2.24 -9.60
N LYS A 24 42.86 1.04 -9.38
CA LYS A 24 41.47 0.76 -9.65
C LYS A 24 40.68 1.67 -8.74
N THR A 25 40.29 2.82 -9.24
CA THR A 25 39.22 3.63 -8.65
C THR A 25 37.97 2.78 -8.71
N THR A 26 37.71 2.10 -7.63
CA THR A 26 36.40 1.55 -7.33
C THR A 26 35.49 2.75 -7.16
N GLN A 27 35.01 3.30 -8.28
CA GLN A 27 33.98 4.29 -8.28
C GLN A 27 32.70 3.57 -7.77
N SER A 28 32.49 3.76 -6.47
CA SER A 28 31.42 3.19 -5.70
C SER A 28 30.08 3.49 -6.39
N ALA A 29 29.28 2.46 -6.60
CA ALA A 29 27.88 2.56 -7.01
C ALA A 29 27.01 3.40 -6.02
N ALA A 30 27.59 3.83 -4.89
CA ALA A 30 26.97 4.67 -3.88
C ALA A 30 26.75 6.13 -4.30
N SER A 31 27.39 6.62 -5.40
CA SER A 31 27.27 8.03 -5.78
C SER A 31 26.10 8.33 -6.72
N THR A 32 25.41 7.33 -7.25
CA THR A 32 24.27 7.53 -8.17
C THR A 32 22.95 7.71 -7.44
N GLU A 33 22.82 7.22 -6.20
CA GLU A 33 21.58 7.34 -5.41
C GLU A 33 21.40 8.71 -4.73
N GLN A 34 22.47 9.42 -4.45
CA GLN A 34 22.43 10.71 -3.75
C GLN A 34 21.83 11.85 -4.58
N ASN A 35 21.60 11.67 -5.89
CA ASN A 35 21.12 12.71 -6.82
C ASN A 35 19.84 12.34 -7.57
N LYS A 36 19.03 11.41 -7.04
CA LYS A 36 17.76 11.09 -7.68
C LYS A 36 16.85 12.33 -7.70
N LYS A 37 16.56 12.84 -8.89
CA LYS A 37 15.72 14.02 -9.13
C LYS A 37 14.32 13.68 -9.64
N GLU A 38 14.11 12.46 -10.09
CA GLU A 38 12.81 11.99 -10.55
C GLU A 38 12.29 10.91 -9.59
N ILE A 39 11.03 11.06 -9.18
CA ILE A 39 10.36 10.14 -8.27
C ILE A 39 9.02 9.72 -8.89
N ILE A 40 8.81 8.42 -9.03
CA ILE A 40 7.55 7.85 -9.50
C ILE A 40 6.81 7.27 -8.30
N ILE A 41 5.70 7.90 -7.92
CA ILE A 41 4.86 7.49 -6.80
C ILE A 41 3.68 6.69 -7.33
N GLY A 42 3.56 5.43 -6.90
CA GLY A 42 2.41 4.58 -7.20
C GLY A 42 1.36 4.65 -6.08
N THR A 43 0.09 4.86 -6.43
CA THR A 43 -1.01 4.82 -5.46
C THR A 43 -2.18 4.03 -6.02
N THR A 44 -3.13 3.64 -5.19
CA THR A 44 -4.46 3.34 -5.72
C THR A 44 -5.22 4.62 -6.04
N VAL A 45 -6.17 4.53 -6.98
CA VAL A 45 -7.08 5.63 -7.32
C VAL A 45 -7.80 6.18 -6.08
N GLY A 46 -8.16 7.46 -6.11
CA GLY A 46 -8.90 8.15 -5.05
C GLY A 46 -7.99 8.82 -4.03
N ASP A 47 -8.26 8.65 -2.74
CA ASP A 47 -7.71 9.46 -1.65
C ASP A 47 -6.19 9.51 -1.59
N PHE A 48 -5.50 8.38 -1.83
CA PHE A 48 -4.03 8.35 -1.83
C PHE A 48 -3.45 9.12 -3.01
N ALA A 49 -4.09 9.03 -4.18
CA ALA A 49 -3.71 9.83 -5.34
C ALA A 49 -3.95 11.32 -5.09
N ASP A 50 -5.07 11.68 -4.46
CA ASP A 50 -5.39 13.07 -4.10
C ASP A 50 -4.35 13.64 -3.12
N MET A 51 -3.96 12.89 -2.09
CA MET A 51 -2.90 13.30 -1.14
C MET A 51 -1.59 13.64 -1.85
N VAL A 52 -1.20 12.78 -2.81
CA VAL A 52 0.03 13.01 -3.60
C VAL A 52 -0.15 14.21 -4.52
N ARG A 53 -1.23 14.26 -5.29
CA ARG A 53 -1.49 15.29 -6.30
C ARG A 53 -1.60 16.69 -5.70
N ASP A 54 -2.34 16.80 -4.60
CA ASP A 54 -2.72 18.10 -4.04
C ASP A 54 -1.64 18.68 -3.12
N GLN A 55 -0.83 17.83 -2.46
CA GLN A 55 0.07 18.29 -1.41
C GLN A 55 1.51 17.80 -1.60
N VAL A 56 1.73 16.49 -1.75
CA VAL A 56 3.07 15.91 -1.69
C VAL A 56 3.88 16.26 -2.93
N LYS A 57 3.29 16.09 -4.11
CA LYS A 57 3.92 16.42 -5.39
C LYS A 57 4.33 17.90 -5.45
N PRO A 58 3.46 18.89 -5.20
CA PRO A 58 3.87 20.31 -5.22
C PRO A 58 4.98 20.63 -4.22
N GLU A 59 4.98 19.97 -3.05
CA GLU A 59 6.00 20.22 -2.03
C GLU A 59 7.38 19.66 -2.46
N LEU A 60 7.43 18.47 -3.04
CA LEU A 60 8.65 17.89 -3.56
C LEU A 60 9.18 18.63 -4.80
N GLU A 61 8.28 19.14 -5.65
CA GLU A 61 8.66 19.92 -6.83
C GLU A 61 9.32 21.25 -6.45
N LYS A 62 8.91 21.90 -5.35
CA LYS A 62 9.61 23.06 -4.78
C LYS A 62 11.03 22.74 -4.34
N GLN A 63 11.29 21.48 -3.94
CA GLN A 63 12.61 20.99 -3.55
C GLN A 63 13.46 20.55 -4.77
N GLY A 64 12.94 20.72 -5.99
CA GLY A 64 13.63 20.41 -7.24
C GLY A 64 13.50 18.97 -7.71
N TYR A 65 12.55 18.20 -7.17
CA TYR A 65 12.19 16.88 -7.70
C TYR A 65 11.24 17.02 -8.90
N ARG A 66 11.30 16.06 -9.81
CA ARG A 66 10.25 15.80 -10.81
C ARG A 66 9.41 14.63 -10.31
N VAL A 67 8.14 14.86 -10.00
CA VAL A 67 7.27 13.83 -9.43
C VAL A 67 6.25 13.37 -10.46
N GLN A 68 6.25 12.06 -10.73
CA GLN A 68 5.22 11.38 -11.50
C GLN A 68 4.31 10.60 -10.55
N LEU A 69 3.00 10.68 -10.78
CA LEU A 69 1.98 9.90 -10.07
C LEU A 69 1.43 8.82 -11.01
N LEU A 70 1.53 7.57 -10.60
CA LEU A 70 0.95 6.43 -11.29
C LEU A 70 -0.17 5.83 -10.44
N GLU A 71 -1.39 5.80 -11.00
CA GLU A 71 -2.57 5.31 -10.30
C GLU A 71 -2.93 3.88 -10.72
N PHE A 72 -3.20 3.02 -9.74
CA PHE A 72 -3.59 1.62 -9.92
C PHE A 72 -5.03 1.40 -9.46
N THR A 73 -5.70 0.46 -10.10
CA THR A 73 -7.10 0.11 -9.79
C THR A 73 -7.22 -1.20 -9.00
N ASP A 74 -6.11 -1.78 -8.56
CA ASP A 74 -6.04 -3.02 -7.78
C ASP A 74 -4.91 -2.96 -6.73
N TYR A 75 -4.83 -3.97 -5.87
CA TYR A 75 -3.82 -4.05 -4.81
C TYR A 75 -2.59 -4.90 -5.15
N VAL A 76 -2.57 -5.58 -6.30
CA VAL A 76 -1.48 -6.49 -6.70
C VAL A 76 -0.37 -5.75 -7.43
N ARG A 77 -0.73 -5.00 -8.46
CA ARG A 77 0.23 -4.32 -9.35
C ARG A 77 1.14 -3.31 -8.67
N PRO A 78 0.71 -2.51 -7.66
CA PRO A 78 1.61 -1.52 -7.05
C PRO A 78 2.85 -2.13 -6.41
N ASN A 79 2.76 -3.30 -5.76
CA ASN A 79 3.92 -3.96 -5.16
C ASN A 79 4.82 -4.62 -6.21
N LEU A 80 4.26 -5.16 -7.28
CA LEU A 80 5.04 -5.69 -8.39
C LEU A 80 5.81 -4.57 -9.11
N ALA A 81 5.14 -3.44 -9.39
CA ALA A 81 5.76 -2.27 -10.00
C ALA A 81 6.87 -1.65 -9.12
N LEU A 82 6.72 -1.73 -7.78
CA LEU A 82 7.78 -1.33 -6.86
C LEU A 82 8.98 -2.27 -6.93
N ALA A 83 8.73 -3.58 -6.95
CA ALA A 83 9.79 -4.58 -6.99
C ALA A 83 10.58 -4.56 -8.32
N ASP A 84 9.90 -4.36 -9.46
CA ASP A 84 10.51 -4.29 -10.79
C ASP A 84 11.11 -2.91 -11.14
N LYS A 85 11.03 -1.94 -10.20
CA LYS A 85 11.53 -0.57 -10.34
C LYS A 85 10.76 0.32 -11.33
N SER A 86 9.56 -0.06 -11.72
CA SER A 86 8.67 0.79 -12.53
C SER A 86 8.13 1.98 -11.73
N ILE A 87 8.10 1.87 -10.41
CA ILE A 87 7.86 2.96 -9.48
C ILE A 87 8.91 2.96 -8.36
N ASP A 88 9.01 4.05 -7.61
CA ASP A 88 9.99 4.19 -6.53
C ASP A 88 9.42 3.92 -5.15
N ILE A 89 8.17 4.27 -4.95
CA ILE A 89 7.42 4.13 -3.71
C ILE A 89 5.96 3.86 -4.06
N ASN A 90 5.28 3.03 -3.26
CA ASN A 90 3.83 2.94 -3.34
C ASN A 90 3.15 3.34 -2.03
N ILE A 91 1.88 3.75 -2.13
CA ILE A 91 1.09 4.26 -1.00
C ILE A 91 -0.35 3.77 -1.18
N PHE A 92 -0.71 2.66 -0.51
CA PHE A 92 -2.08 2.10 -0.62
C PHE A 92 -2.41 1.03 0.43
N GLN A 93 -1.43 0.47 1.16
CA GLN A 93 -1.56 -0.80 1.86
C GLN A 93 -1.26 -0.70 3.36
N HIS A 94 -1.93 -1.51 4.17
CA HIS A 94 -1.57 -1.69 5.57
C HIS A 94 -0.46 -2.73 5.75
N LYS A 95 0.25 -2.66 6.87
CA LYS A 95 1.41 -3.51 7.12
C LYS A 95 1.14 -5.01 7.02
N PRO A 96 0.03 -5.57 7.57
CA PRO A 96 -0.25 -7.00 7.39
C PRO A 96 -0.37 -7.43 5.92
N TYR A 97 -0.93 -6.59 5.04
CA TYR A 97 -0.98 -6.87 3.60
C TYR A 97 0.42 -6.83 2.97
N LEU A 98 1.20 -5.80 3.28
CA LEU A 98 2.56 -5.66 2.75
C LEU A 98 3.43 -6.85 3.15
N ASP A 99 3.40 -7.23 4.43
CA ASP A 99 4.22 -8.33 4.96
C ASP A 99 3.86 -9.67 4.29
N ASP A 100 2.56 -9.99 4.18
CA ASP A 100 2.08 -11.21 3.53
C ASP A 100 2.42 -11.23 2.04
N PHE A 101 2.20 -10.12 1.33
CA PHE A 101 2.48 -10.00 -0.08
C PHE A 101 3.99 -10.12 -0.38
N ALA A 102 4.82 -9.43 0.38
CA ALA A 102 6.27 -9.47 0.22
C ALA A 102 6.84 -10.86 0.53
N GLN A 103 6.38 -11.49 1.63
CA GLN A 103 6.80 -12.82 2.02
C GLN A 103 6.40 -13.87 0.98
N SER A 104 5.13 -13.88 0.56
CA SER A 104 4.60 -14.90 -0.35
C SER A 104 5.22 -14.84 -1.75
N ARG A 105 5.77 -13.70 -2.16
CA ARG A 105 6.39 -13.46 -3.47
C ARG A 105 7.89 -13.23 -3.42
N HIS A 106 8.50 -13.34 -2.24
CA HIS A 106 9.94 -13.12 -2.03
C HIS A 106 10.41 -11.74 -2.55
N LEU A 107 9.63 -10.68 -2.27
CA LEU A 107 9.96 -9.32 -2.69
C LEU A 107 10.76 -8.61 -1.61
N ASP A 108 11.82 -7.91 -2.02
CA ASP A 108 12.66 -7.11 -1.13
C ASP A 108 12.12 -5.66 -1.02
N ILE A 109 10.93 -5.56 -0.42
CA ILE A 109 10.22 -4.31 -0.15
C ILE A 109 9.86 -4.21 1.33
N MET A 110 9.80 -2.98 1.85
CA MET A 110 9.58 -2.73 3.27
C MET A 110 8.68 -1.50 3.50
N PRO A 111 8.01 -1.41 4.68
CA PRO A 111 7.29 -0.20 5.04
C PRO A 111 8.24 0.95 5.33
N ALA A 112 7.88 2.19 4.92
CA ALA A 112 8.67 3.38 5.20
C ALA A 112 8.00 4.30 6.23
N PHE A 113 6.78 4.77 5.98
CA PHE A 113 6.04 5.64 6.91
C PHE A 113 4.54 5.43 6.78
N GLN A 114 3.80 5.75 7.85
CA GLN A 114 2.33 5.68 7.88
C GLN A 114 1.69 6.87 7.16
N VAL A 115 0.50 6.62 6.60
CA VAL A 115 -0.30 7.63 5.89
C VAL A 115 -1.75 7.64 6.41
N PRO A 116 -2.49 8.77 6.29
CA PRO A 116 -3.91 8.81 6.62
C PRO A 116 -4.70 7.73 5.88
N THR A 117 -5.54 7.00 6.60
CA THR A 117 -6.17 5.77 6.10
C THR A 117 -7.67 5.76 6.38
N GLY A 118 -8.48 5.58 5.34
CA GLY A 118 -9.90 5.32 5.48
C GLY A 118 -10.17 3.94 6.12
N PRO A 119 -11.07 3.84 7.11
CA PRO A 119 -11.40 2.58 7.77
C PRO A 119 -12.12 1.61 6.83
N LEU A 120 -11.97 0.30 7.06
CA LEU A 120 -12.84 -0.71 6.49
C LEU A 120 -14.25 -0.53 7.09
N GLY A 121 -15.29 -0.67 6.28
CA GLY A 121 -16.66 -0.51 6.74
C GLY A 121 -17.61 -1.54 6.16
N ILE A 122 -18.70 -1.82 6.90
CA ILE A 122 -19.86 -2.55 6.41
C ILE A 122 -20.88 -1.53 5.91
N TYR A 123 -21.26 -1.64 4.67
CA TYR A 123 -22.21 -0.75 4.01
C TYR A 123 -23.47 -1.49 3.64
N ALA A 124 -24.57 -0.74 3.63
CA ALA A 124 -25.86 -1.25 3.18
C ALA A 124 -25.80 -1.72 1.72
N GLY A 125 -26.31 -2.90 1.48
CA GLY A 125 -26.69 -3.40 0.18
C GLY A 125 -28.21 -3.34 0.03
N ARG A 126 -28.89 -4.49 -0.05
CA ARG A 126 -30.35 -4.59 -0.03
C ARG A 126 -30.94 -4.39 1.38
N MET A 127 -30.14 -4.58 2.43
CA MET A 127 -30.52 -4.34 3.83
C MET A 127 -29.81 -3.09 4.35
N HIS A 128 -30.53 -2.26 5.12
CA HIS A 128 -30.11 -0.93 5.51
C HIS A 128 -29.73 -0.80 7.00
N GLU A 129 -29.87 -1.88 7.77
CA GLU A 129 -29.58 -1.94 9.20
C GLU A 129 -28.88 -3.25 9.54
N LEU A 130 -27.91 -3.23 10.47
CA LEU A 130 -27.23 -4.44 10.92
C LEU A 130 -28.18 -5.45 11.55
N SER A 131 -29.21 -4.97 12.24
CA SER A 131 -30.27 -5.78 12.87
C SER A 131 -31.13 -6.56 11.86
N ALA A 132 -31.18 -6.12 10.62
CA ALA A 132 -31.95 -6.78 9.56
C ALA A 132 -31.30 -8.09 9.06
N VAL A 133 -30.07 -8.41 9.51
CA VAL A 133 -29.40 -9.65 9.14
C VAL A 133 -30.22 -10.86 9.56
N LYS A 134 -30.50 -11.76 8.62
CA LYS A 134 -31.30 -12.97 8.79
C LYS A 134 -30.63 -14.19 8.19
N GLU A 135 -31.25 -15.33 8.36
CA GLU A 135 -30.78 -16.57 7.76
C GLU A 135 -30.64 -16.43 6.23
N GLY A 136 -29.52 -16.88 5.71
CA GLY A 136 -29.17 -16.83 4.29
C GLY A 136 -28.79 -15.46 3.75
N SER A 137 -28.64 -14.44 4.60
CA SER A 137 -28.15 -13.12 4.19
C SER A 137 -26.80 -13.23 3.50
N SER A 138 -26.62 -12.44 2.43
CA SER A 138 -25.38 -12.41 1.64
C SER A 138 -24.52 -11.21 1.99
N VAL A 139 -23.20 -11.44 2.12
CA VAL A 139 -22.22 -10.41 2.47
C VAL A 139 -21.04 -10.51 1.50
N SER A 140 -20.81 -9.48 0.71
CA SER A 140 -19.57 -9.42 -0.09
C SER A 140 -18.41 -8.95 0.79
N VAL A 141 -17.25 -9.61 0.60
CA VAL A 141 -16.02 -9.38 1.38
C VAL A 141 -14.82 -9.34 0.45
N PRO A 142 -13.70 -8.68 0.84
CA PRO A 142 -12.45 -8.75 0.07
C PRO A 142 -11.97 -10.20 -0.08
N ASN A 143 -11.35 -10.53 -1.23
CA ASN A 143 -10.85 -11.88 -1.49
C ASN A 143 -9.35 -12.05 -1.21
N ASP A 144 -8.60 -10.96 -1.01
CA ASP A 144 -7.20 -11.09 -0.58
C ASP A 144 -7.12 -11.54 0.88
N PRO A 145 -6.09 -12.36 1.23
CA PRO A 145 -6.05 -13.03 2.54
C PRO A 145 -6.14 -12.07 3.72
N SER A 146 -5.43 -10.96 3.69
CA SER A 146 -5.34 -10.06 4.85
C SER A 146 -6.60 -9.21 5.04
N ASN A 147 -7.24 -8.73 3.96
CA ASN A 147 -8.50 -8.01 4.07
C ASN A 147 -9.69 -8.94 4.28
N LEU A 148 -9.64 -10.18 3.77
CA LEU A 148 -10.63 -11.20 4.13
C LEU A 148 -10.58 -11.49 5.64
N ALA A 149 -9.40 -11.75 6.20
CA ALA A 149 -9.24 -11.95 7.64
C ALA A 149 -9.81 -10.79 8.45
N ARG A 150 -9.53 -9.56 8.04
CA ARG A 150 -10.03 -8.32 8.62
C ARG A 150 -11.57 -8.25 8.58
N ALA A 151 -12.18 -8.60 7.44
CA ALA A 151 -13.62 -8.66 7.28
C ALA A 151 -14.24 -9.74 8.19
N LEU A 152 -13.66 -10.93 8.25
CA LEU A 152 -14.13 -12.03 9.09
C LEU A 152 -14.12 -11.65 10.57
N VAL A 153 -13.07 -10.99 11.06
CA VAL A 153 -13.00 -10.47 12.44
C VAL A 153 -14.10 -9.45 12.71
N MET A 154 -14.47 -8.61 11.74
CA MET A 154 -15.60 -7.68 11.90
C MET A 154 -16.94 -8.43 12.01
N LEU A 155 -17.17 -9.44 11.17
CA LEU A 155 -18.39 -10.23 11.18
C LEU A 155 -18.51 -11.08 12.46
N ASP A 156 -17.39 -11.59 12.98
CA ASP A 156 -17.32 -12.29 14.26
C ASP A 156 -17.72 -11.37 15.43
N LYS A 157 -17.15 -10.15 15.48
CA LYS A 157 -17.51 -9.14 16.49
C LYS A 157 -19.00 -8.75 16.48
N LEU A 158 -19.64 -8.81 15.33
CA LEU A 158 -21.07 -8.56 15.19
C LEU A 158 -21.91 -9.80 15.50
N GLY A 159 -21.29 -10.94 15.81
CA GLY A 159 -22.01 -12.22 16.06
C GLY A 159 -22.70 -12.77 14.80
N TRP A 160 -22.29 -12.34 13.61
CA TRP A 160 -22.84 -12.87 12.35
C TRP A 160 -22.25 -14.22 12.00
N ILE A 161 -20.98 -14.42 12.34
CA ILE A 161 -20.26 -15.71 12.31
C ILE A 161 -19.54 -15.89 13.66
N THR A 162 -18.96 -17.04 13.87
CA THR A 162 -18.04 -17.32 14.99
C THR A 162 -16.75 -17.88 14.44
N LEU A 163 -15.62 -17.28 14.74
CA LEU A 163 -14.30 -17.78 14.40
C LEU A 163 -13.80 -18.77 15.46
N LYS A 164 -12.89 -19.68 15.07
CA LYS A 164 -12.14 -20.52 16.01
C LYS A 164 -11.34 -19.64 16.98
N THR A 165 -11.13 -20.10 18.20
CA THR A 165 -10.49 -19.33 19.28
C THR A 165 -8.96 -19.37 19.24
N ASP A 166 -8.38 -20.41 18.64
CA ASP A 166 -6.95 -20.72 18.61
C ASP A 166 -6.24 -20.30 17.31
N ILE A 167 -6.77 -19.29 16.63
CA ILE A 167 -6.22 -18.78 15.37
C ILE A 167 -5.53 -17.43 15.54
N ASN A 168 -4.65 -17.08 14.60
CA ASN A 168 -4.20 -15.72 14.44
C ASN A 168 -5.26 -14.89 13.70
N PRO A 169 -5.91 -13.89 14.33
CA PRO A 169 -6.97 -13.11 13.70
C PRO A 169 -6.53 -12.37 12.42
N LEU A 170 -5.22 -12.04 12.29
CA LEU A 170 -4.68 -11.39 11.10
C LEU A 170 -4.56 -12.33 9.89
N LYS A 171 -4.75 -13.63 10.09
CA LYS A 171 -4.65 -14.68 9.06
C LYS A 171 -5.93 -15.54 8.98
N ALA A 172 -7.02 -15.07 9.59
CA ALA A 172 -8.30 -15.81 9.56
C ALA A 172 -8.76 -16.02 8.11
N SER A 173 -9.26 -17.22 7.84
CA SER A 173 -9.76 -17.66 6.54
C SER A 173 -11.18 -18.19 6.64
N LEU A 174 -11.82 -18.47 5.53
CA LEU A 174 -13.16 -19.10 5.53
C LEU A 174 -13.16 -20.46 6.25
N ALA A 175 -12.04 -21.21 6.23
CA ALA A 175 -11.89 -22.48 6.94
C ALA A 175 -11.84 -22.32 8.47
N ASP A 176 -11.67 -21.11 8.97
CA ASP A 176 -11.62 -20.82 10.41
C ASP A 176 -12.97 -20.39 10.99
N ILE A 177 -14.03 -20.41 10.19
CA ILE A 177 -15.38 -20.19 10.65
C ILE A 177 -15.85 -21.45 11.41
N ALA A 178 -15.95 -21.36 12.73
CA ALA A 178 -16.44 -22.43 13.60
C ALA A 178 -17.98 -22.46 13.69
N GLY A 179 -18.63 -21.32 13.53
CA GLY A 179 -20.09 -21.18 13.58
C GLY A 179 -20.62 -20.17 12.58
N ASN A 180 -21.73 -20.52 11.95
CA ASN A 180 -22.47 -19.66 11.02
C ASN A 180 -23.98 -19.93 11.18
N ASN A 181 -24.49 -19.59 12.35
CA ASN A 181 -25.87 -19.94 12.75
C ASN A 181 -26.96 -19.27 11.90
N LYS A 182 -26.60 -18.22 11.17
CA LYS A 182 -27.50 -17.52 10.24
C LYS A 182 -27.29 -17.94 8.79
N ASN A 183 -26.47 -18.95 8.52
CA ASN A 183 -26.14 -19.39 7.16
C ASN A 183 -25.72 -18.21 6.25
N ILE A 184 -24.96 -17.25 6.78
CA ILE A 184 -24.45 -16.10 6.03
C ILE A 184 -23.68 -16.59 4.80
N LYS A 185 -24.07 -16.08 3.65
CA LYS A 185 -23.41 -16.37 2.37
C LYS A 185 -22.32 -15.34 2.14
N LEU A 186 -21.08 -15.71 2.40
CA LEU A 186 -19.92 -14.85 2.10
C LEU A 186 -19.61 -14.92 0.61
N VAL A 187 -19.41 -13.75 -0.01
CA VAL A 187 -19.11 -13.60 -1.44
C VAL A 187 -17.76 -12.88 -1.57
N PRO A 188 -16.63 -13.61 -1.61
CA PRO A 188 -15.31 -13.01 -1.78
C PRO A 188 -15.17 -12.39 -3.19
N LEU A 189 -14.77 -11.11 -3.25
CA LEU A 189 -14.57 -10.35 -4.48
C LEU A 189 -13.31 -9.51 -4.39
N GLU A 190 -12.74 -9.18 -5.55
CA GLU A 190 -11.71 -8.14 -5.64
C GLU A 190 -12.18 -6.85 -4.96
N ALA A 191 -11.31 -6.23 -4.15
CA ALA A 191 -11.67 -5.09 -3.33
C ALA A 191 -12.29 -3.93 -4.14
N ALA A 192 -11.80 -3.70 -5.36
CA ALA A 192 -12.33 -2.68 -6.27
C ALA A 192 -13.76 -2.95 -6.75
N GLN A 193 -14.24 -4.18 -6.68
CA GLN A 193 -15.60 -4.56 -7.10
C GLN A 193 -16.64 -4.43 -5.98
N LEU A 194 -16.19 -4.41 -4.72
CA LEU A 194 -17.07 -4.41 -3.54
C LEU A 194 -18.07 -3.25 -3.51
N PRO A 195 -17.74 -2.01 -3.90
CA PRO A 195 -18.71 -0.93 -3.92
C PRO A 195 -19.90 -1.20 -4.87
N ARG A 196 -19.64 -1.84 -6.01
CA ARG A 196 -20.68 -2.18 -7.00
C ARG A 196 -21.52 -3.38 -6.57
N SER A 197 -20.89 -4.37 -5.89
CA SER A 197 -21.57 -5.59 -5.44
C SER A 197 -22.71 -5.33 -4.44
N ARG A 198 -22.78 -4.13 -3.84
CA ARG A 198 -23.83 -3.74 -2.91
C ARG A 198 -25.25 -3.93 -3.47
N HIS A 199 -25.43 -3.80 -4.76
CA HIS A 199 -26.73 -3.98 -5.42
C HIS A 199 -27.17 -5.46 -5.48
N ASP A 200 -26.20 -6.38 -5.35
CA ASP A 200 -26.39 -7.81 -5.55
C ASP A 200 -26.35 -8.61 -4.23
N VAL A 201 -25.98 -7.95 -3.12
CA VAL A 201 -25.86 -8.57 -1.79
C VAL A 201 -26.66 -7.80 -0.74
N ASP A 202 -26.81 -8.39 0.45
CA ASP A 202 -27.51 -7.73 1.56
C ASP A 202 -26.61 -6.71 2.27
N PHE A 203 -25.33 -7.01 2.39
CA PHE A 203 -24.31 -6.14 2.96
C PHE A 203 -23.00 -6.26 2.19
N ALA A 204 -22.16 -5.23 2.21
CA ALA A 204 -20.83 -5.26 1.61
C ALA A 204 -19.77 -4.73 2.58
N VAL A 205 -18.68 -5.46 2.75
CA VAL A 205 -17.50 -5.03 3.52
C VAL A 205 -16.52 -4.38 2.55
N ILE A 206 -16.34 -3.06 2.66
CA ILE A 206 -15.63 -2.27 1.65
C ILE A 206 -14.43 -1.55 2.27
N ASN A 207 -13.26 -1.65 1.65
CA ASN A 207 -12.06 -0.92 2.01
C ASN A 207 -12.25 0.59 1.84
N GLY A 208 -11.72 1.39 2.77
CA GLY A 208 -12.00 2.82 2.87
C GLY A 208 -11.71 3.60 1.60
N ASN A 209 -10.56 3.36 0.93
CA ASN A 209 -10.21 4.02 -0.32
C ASN A 209 -11.17 3.69 -1.48
N PHE A 210 -11.67 2.45 -1.56
CA PHE A 210 -12.68 2.09 -2.57
C PHE A 210 -14.07 2.58 -2.21
N ALA A 211 -14.39 2.69 -0.92
CA ALA A 211 -15.63 3.32 -0.50
C ALA A 211 -15.65 4.79 -0.94
N THR A 212 -14.64 5.57 -0.60
CA THR A 212 -14.58 7.00 -0.92
C THR A 212 -14.45 7.26 -2.42
N SER A 213 -13.63 6.49 -3.16
CA SER A 213 -13.50 6.63 -4.62
C SER A 213 -14.78 6.28 -5.38
N SER A 214 -15.69 5.50 -4.75
CA SER A 214 -17.03 5.21 -5.30
C SER A 214 -18.10 6.20 -4.85
N GLY A 215 -17.75 7.25 -4.10
CA GLY A 215 -18.65 8.27 -3.59
C GLY A 215 -19.36 7.92 -2.28
N LEU A 216 -19.01 6.79 -1.62
CA LEU A 216 -19.53 6.45 -0.31
C LEU A 216 -18.86 7.29 0.76
N LYS A 217 -19.64 7.71 1.75
CA LYS A 217 -19.13 8.41 2.94
C LYS A 217 -19.00 7.43 4.11
N PHE A 218 -18.01 7.62 4.98
CA PHE A 218 -17.90 6.80 6.19
C PHE A 218 -19.11 6.94 7.12
N THR A 219 -19.77 8.10 7.09
CA THR A 219 -21.03 8.33 7.82
C THR A 219 -22.19 7.50 7.30
N SER A 220 -22.10 6.90 6.11
CA SER A 220 -23.09 5.98 5.57
C SER A 220 -22.76 4.50 5.84
N ALA A 221 -21.64 4.21 6.47
CA ALA A 221 -21.31 2.87 6.90
C ALA A 221 -22.21 2.47 8.08
N LEU A 222 -22.71 1.25 8.06
CA LEU A 222 -23.46 0.66 9.16
C LEU A 222 -22.54 0.26 10.33
N TYR A 223 -21.28 -0.07 10.00
CA TYR A 223 -20.23 -0.37 10.97
C TYR A 223 -18.88 0.01 10.40
N LEU A 224 -18.03 0.64 11.18
CA LEU A 224 -16.63 0.91 10.84
C LEU A 224 -15.71 0.13 11.78
N GLU A 225 -14.65 -0.44 11.25
CA GLU A 225 -13.69 -1.17 12.08
C GLU A 225 -13.02 -0.24 13.10
N PRO A 226 -12.92 -0.66 14.35
CA PRO A 226 -12.19 0.07 15.37
C PRO A 226 -10.67 -0.15 15.29
N GLY A 227 -9.89 0.71 16.00
CA GLY A 227 -8.45 0.50 16.20
C GLY A 227 -7.56 0.94 15.05
N TYR A 228 -6.25 0.74 15.20
CA TYR A 228 -5.19 1.28 14.33
C TYR A 228 -4.34 0.21 13.62
N THR A 229 -4.64 -1.07 13.83
CA THR A 229 -3.87 -2.20 13.26
C THR A 229 -3.67 -2.11 11.75
N TYR A 230 -4.63 -1.51 11.06
CA TYR A 230 -4.67 -1.44 9.60
C TYR A 230 -4.47 -0.02 9.05
N VAL A 231 -3.76 0.84 9.80
CA VAL A 231 -3.27 2.11 9.24
C VAL A 231 -2.28 1.79 8.13
N ASN A 232 -2.42 2.48 7.00
CA ASN A 232 -1.62 2.21 5.81
C ASN A 232 -0.22 2.78 5.92
N TRP A 233 0.68 2.12 5.21
CA TRP A 233 2.08 2.47 5.08
C TRP A 233 2.41 2.73 3.62
N SER A 234 3.32 3.64 3.38
CA SER A 234 4.08 3.65 2.15
C SER A 234 5.06 2.48 2.16
N ALA A 235 5.36 1.93 0.98
CA ALA A 235 6.36 0.89 0.84
C ALA A 235 7.43 1.30 -0.18
N ILE A 236 8.66 0.94 0.12
CA ILE A 236 9.87 1.17 -0.68
C ILE A 236 10.64 -0.13 -0.84
N ARG A 237 11.59 -0.20 -1.77
CA ARG A 237 12.60 -1.27 -1.77
C ARG A 237 13.52 -1.10 -0.58
N THR A 238 13.97 -2.21 0.01
CA THR A 238 14.86 -2.18 1.19
C THR A 238 16.17 -1.43 0.91
N ALA A 239 16.67 -1.49 -0.33
CA ALA A 239 17.86 -0.75 -0.74
C ALA A 239 17.71 0.78 -0.65
N ASP A 240 16.48 1.30 -0.76
CA ASP A 240 16.19 2.73 -0.77
C ASP A 240 16.00 3.35 0.62
N LYS A 241 16.05 2.56 1.71
CA LYS A 241 15.64 2.96 3.07
C LYS A 241 16.34 4.21 3.62
N ASP A 242 17.59 4.43 3.27
CA ASP A 242 18.40 5.54 3.77
C ASP A 242 18.48 6.72 2.80
N SER A 243 17.82 6.61 1.63
CA SER A 243 17.85 7.60 0.55
C SER A 243 17.27 8.94 0.97
N GLN A 244 17.85 10.02 0.47
CA GLN A 244 17.40 11.38 0.79
C GLN A 244 15.96 11.62 0.31
N TRP A 245 15.60 11.15 -0.89
CA TRP A 245 14.26 11.29 -1.44
C TRP A 245 13.17 10.63 -0.57
N VAL A 246 13.48 9.49 0.09
CA VAL A 246 12.55 8.85 1.05
C VAL A 246 12.32 9.74 2.27
N LYS A 247 13.40 10.36 2.79
CA LYS A 247 13.31 11.30 3.91
C LYS A 247 12.48 12.53 3.53
N ASP A 248 12.67 13.05 2.34
CA ASP A 248 11.97 14.25 1.84
C ASP A 248 10.46 13.99 1.64
N ILE A 249 10.09 12.82 1.06
CA ILE A 249 8.67 12.42 0.99
C ILE A 249 8.08 12.23 2.39
N THR A 250 8.81 11.58 3.29
CA THR A 250 8.37 11.41 4.68
C THR A 250 8.13 12.75 5.36
N ALA A 251 9.02 13.72 5.14
CA ALA A 251 8.88 15.08 5.67
C ALA A 251 7.67 15.81 5.06
N ALA A 252 7.41 15.64 3.76
CA ALA A 252 6.23 16.20 3.09
C ALA A 252 4.93 15.71 3.73
N TYR A 253 4.80 14.40 3.97
CA TYR A 253 3.64 13.80 4.65
C TYR A 253 3.50 14.21 6.11
N ASN A 254 4.58 14.57 6.78
CA ASN A 254 4.57 15.01 8.18
C ASN A 254 4.53 16.53 8.35
N SER A 255 4.52 17.30 7.26
CA SER A 255 4.47 18.76 7.30
C SER A 255 3.18 19.29 7.92
N ALA A 256 3.24 20.48 8.52
CA ALA A 256 2.06 21.12 9.08
C ALA A 256 0.99 21.39 8.02
N ALA A 257 1.40 21.75 6.80
CA ALA A 257 0.50 21.98 5.69
C ALA A 257 -0.25 20.70 5.28
N PHE A 258 0.47 19.56 5.17
CA PHE A 258 -0.16 18.28 4.86
C PHE A 258 -1.13 17.84 5.96
N LYS A 259 -0.75 17.99 7.24
CA LYS A 259 -1.64 17.64 8.37
C LYS A 259 -2.93 18.45 8.34
N GLN A 260 -2.83 19.78 8.13
CA GLN A 260 -4.01 20.65 7.99
C GLN A 260 -4.92 20.20 6.83
N TYR A 261 -4.34 19.92 5.67
CA TYR A 261 -5.06 19.40 4.51
C TYR A 261 -5.75 18.09 4.84
N ALA A 262 -5.03 17.14 5.45
CA ALA A 262 -5.55 15.83 5.80
C ALA A 262 -6.73 15.91 6.77
N PHE A 263 -6.64 16.71 7.82
CA PHE A 263 -7.73 16.89 8.79
C PHE A 263 -8.99 17.50 8.16
N LYS A 264 -8.81 18.43 7.23
CA LYS A 264 -9.92 19.07 6.53
C LYS A 264 -10.55 18.15 5.48
N ARG A 265 -9.72 17.49 4.65
CA ARG A 265 -10.17 16.74 3.47
C ARG A 265 -10.61 15.32 3.81
N PHE A 266 -9.95 14.70 4.80
CA PHE A 266 -10.11 13.30 5.16
C PHE A 266 -10.61 13.13 6.60
N ALA A 267 -11.68 13.85 6.96
CA ALA A 267 -12.33 13.71 8.25
C ALA A 267 -12.84 12.27 8.44
N GLY A 268 -12.59 11.68 9.63
CA GLY A 268 -12.96 10.30 9.94
C GLY A 268 -11.91 9.26 9.53
N TYR A 269 -10.78 9.69 8.98
CA TYR A 269 -9.63 8.82 8.72
C TYR A 269 -8.88 8.50 10.02
N LYS A 270 -8.18 7.38 10.00
CA LYS A 270 -7.13 7.05 10.98
C LYS A 270 -5.85 7.73 10.51
N TYR A 271 -5.22 8.49 11.40
CA TYR A 271 -4.00 9.22 11.08
C TYR A 271 -2.77 8.45 11.57
N PRO A 272 -1.56 8.74 11.02
CA PRO A 272 -0.32 8.16 11.50
C PRO A 272 -0.16 8.30 13.02
N GLU A 273 0.27 7.23 13.69
CA GLU A 273 0.51 7.22 15.15
C GLU A 273 1.52 8.29 15.56
N SER A 274 2.53 8.55 14.71
CA SER A 274 3.54 9.59 14.92
C SER A 274 2.98 11.01 15.02
N TRP A 275 1.72 11.22 14.60
CA TRP A 275 1.09 12.55 14.74
C TRP A 275 0.54 12.81 16.14
N GLY A 276 0.52 11.80 17.03
CA GLY A 276 0.04 11.92 18.40
C GLY A 276 -1.46 12.17 18.52
N ILE A 277 -2.21 11.96 17.45
CA ILE A 277 -3.66 12.17 17.40
C ILE A 277 -4.32 10.81 17.52
N GLN A 278 -4.86 10.51 18.69
CA GLN A 278 -5.84 9.44 18.80
C GLN A 278 -7.15 9.98 18.21
N ALA A 279 -7.61 9.36 17.13
CA ALA A 279 -8.93 9.69 16.61
C ALA A 279 -9.95 9.47 17.73
N THR A 280 -10.66 10.52 18.10
CA THR A 280 -11.92 10.37 18.81
C THR A 280 -12.80 9.54 17.89
N GLN A 281 -13.00 8.26 18.20
CA GLN A 281 -13.93 7.41 17.49
C GLN A 281 -15.27 8.13 17.39
N PRO A 282 -15.89 8.21 16.20
CA PRO A 282 -17.31 8.43 16.16
C PRO A 282 -17.93 7.31 17.02
N ALA A 283 -18.73 7.67 17.98
CA ALA A 283 -19.34 6.74 18.93
C ALA A 283 -19.90 5.55 18.15
N SER A 284 -19.37 4.35 18.42
CA SER A 284 -19.97 3.11 17.99
C SER A 284 -21.42 3.12 18.46
N ALA A 285 -22.35 2.78 17.57
CA ALA A 285 -23.73 2.57 17.95
C ALA A 285 -23.79 1.67 19.20
N PRO A 286 -24.67 1.93 20.15
CA PRO A 286 -24.73 1.17 21.38
C PRO A 286 -25.00 -0.29 21.04
N ALA A 287 -24.16 -1.17 21.59
CA ALA A 287 -24.44 -2.59 21.65
C ALA A 287 -25.76 -2.77 22.40
N LYS A 288 -26.78 -3.33 21.74
CA LYS A 288 -27.95 -3.98 22.34
C LYS A 288 -28.12 -5.33 21.70
#